data_9a62fc818bc36bec9ffa0e52869dec70
#
_entry.id   9a62fc818bc36bec9ffa0e52869dec70
#
_cell.length_a   1.000
_cell.length_b   1.000
_cell.length_c   1.000
_cell.angle_alpha   90.00
_cell.angle_beta   90.00
_cell.angle_gamma   90.00
#
_symmetry.space_group_name_H-M   'P 1'
#
loop_
_entity.id
_entity.type
_entity.pdbx_description
1 polymer ?
#
loop_
_entity_poly.entity_id
_entity_poly.type
_entity_poly.pdbx_seq_one_letter_code
_entity_poly.pdbx_strand_id
1 'polypeptide(L)'
;MYDMKALYEATSVQNAIELRLAHPEAQIIAGGTDVLVQMREGKRAGKELISIQGLDEIRGICLDENEAIRIGSLTTFSHITRNPIIQKYINVLGEAVDMVGGPQIRNIGTIGGNTCNGVTSADSASTLHAWDAIVEITGPEGVRRLPIHDFYIKAGKVDLRPGELQTAIIIPKEAYEGYHGHYIKYAMRNAMDIATTGCSVNVKLSEDKKTIKDVRIAYGVAGPVPMRAPSAEAKAKGKPLTKAVVH
;
A
#
# COMPACT_ATOMS: atom_id res chain seq x y z
N MET A 1 24.44 -9.78 -13.24
CA MET A 1 23.60 -10.27 -14.35
C MET A 1 22.30 -10.76 -13.74
N TYR A 2 21.18 -10.56 -14.40
CA TYR A 2 19.89 -11.08 -13.93
C TYR A 2 19.76 -12.51 -14.46
N ASP A 3 19.84 -13.47 -13.55
CA ASP A 3 19.67 -14.89 -13.89
C ASP A 3 18.17 -15.22 -13.80
N MET A 4 17.54 -15.38 -14.95
CA MET A 4 16.10 -15.60 -15.11
C MET A 4 15.90 -16.85 -15.99
N LYS A 5 15.10 -17.80 -15.51
CA LYS A 5 14.84 -19.06 -16.24
C LYS A 5 13.83 -18.85 -17.37
N ALA A 6 12.76 -18.08 -17.11
CA ALA A 6 11.72 -17.75 -18.09
C ALA A 6 11.00 -16.49 -17.69
N LEU A 7 10.39 -15.79 -18.68
CA LEU A 7 9.49 -14.67 -18.49
C LEU A 7 8.19 -14.96 -19.23
N TYR A 8 7.08 -14.93 -18.51
CA TYR A 8 5.73 -15.02 -19.04
C TYR A 8 5.09 -13.64 -18.96
N GLU A 9 4.51 -13.15 -20.03
CA GLU A 9 3.79 -11.87 -20.05
C GLU A 9 2.29 -12.14 -19.96
N ALA A 10 1.67 -11.73 -18.87
CA ALA A 10 0.23 -11.83 -18.70
C ALA A 10 -0.50 -10.80 -19.58
N THR A 11 -1.57 -11.23 -20.24
CA THR A 11 -2.40 -10.41 -21.13
C THR A 11 -3.69 -9.90 -20.47
N SER A 12 -4.05 -10.49 -19.32
CA SER A 12 -5.19 -10.10 -18.49
C SER A 12 -4.99 -10.59 -17.06
N VAL A 13 -5.81 -10.09 -16.11
CA VAL A 13 -5.83 -10.62 -14.73
C VAL A 13 -6.14 -12.11 -14.73
N GLN A 14 -7.11 -12.56 -15.55
CA GLN A 14 -7.44 -13.97 -15.67
C GLN A 14 -6.26 -14.79 -16.17
N ASN A 15 -5.56 -14.33 -17.19
CA ASN A 15 -4.36 -15.00 -17.70
C ASN A 15 -3.22 -15.01 -16.67
N ALA A 16 -3.04 -13.94 -15.88
CA ALA A 16 -2.06 -13.92 -14.80
C ALA A 16 -2.37 -15.00 -13.74
N ILE A 17 -3.65 -15.20 -13.41
CA ILE A 17 -4.12 -16.25 -12.49
C ILE A 17 -3.78 -17.65 -13.05
N GLU A 18 -4.07 -17.89 -14.32
CA GLU A 18 -3.77 -19.16 -15.01
C GLU A 18 -2.26 -19.44 -15.02
N LEU A 19 -1.46 -18.44 -15.36
CA LEU A 19 0.00 -18.54 -15.33
C LEU A 19 0.52 -18.84 -13.92
N ARG A 20 -0.03 -18.21 -12.88
CA ARG A 20 0.34 -18.50 -11.48
C ARG A 20 0.00 -19.91 -11.05
N LEU A 21 -1.10 -20.47 -11.54
CA LEU A 21 -1.48 -21.86 -11.27
C LEU A 21 -0.59 -22.86 -12.03
N ALA A 22 -0.25 -22.55 -13.28
CA ALA A 22 0.65 -23.35 -14.10
C ALA A 22 2.10 -23.31 -13.62
N HIS A 23 2.52 -22.17 -13.05
CA HIS A 23 3.89 -21.89 -12.59
C HIS A 23 3.89 -21.41 -11.14
N PRO A 24 3.56 -22.26 -10.14
CA PRO A 24 3.34 -21.84 -8.74
C PRO A 24 4.58 -21.24 -8.07
N GLU A 25 5.80 -21.61 -8.55
CA GLU A 25 7.06 -21.09 -8.05
C GLU A 25 7.53 -19.81 -8.76
N ALA A 26 6.83 -19.40 -9.84
CA ALA A 26 7.16 -18.18 -10.56
C ALA A 26 6.87 -16.94 -9.72
N GLN A 27 7.75 -15.95 -9.83
CA GLN A 27 7.62 -14.68 -9.13
C GLN A 27 6.83 -13.68 -9.97
N ILE A 28 5.79 -13.10 -9.41
CA ILE A 28 5.12 -11.95 -10.04
C ILE A 28 6.07 -10.75 -10.09
N ILE A 29 6.13 -10.10 -11.24
CA ILE A 29 6.86 -8.86 -11.44
C ILE A 29 5.91 -7.80 -12.01
N ALA A 30 5.83 -6.66 -11.30
CA ALA A 30 5.18 -5.42 -11.74
C ALA A 30 6.27 -4.42 -12.15
N GLY A 31 6.50 -3.35 -11.39
CA GLY A 31 7.57 -2.39 -11.67
C GLY A 31 9.00 -2.92 -11.46
N GLY A 32 9.17 -4.08 -10.85
CA GLY A 32 10.45 -4.78 -10.72
C GLY A 32 11.45 -4.17 -9.73
N THR A 33 11.13 -3.06 -9.07
CA THR A 33 12.06 -2.28 -8.24
C THR A 33 12.61 -3.04 -7.02
N ASP A 34 11.95 -4.09 -6.59
CA ASP A 34 12.41 -5.00 -5.55
C ASP A 34 12.87 -6.36 -6.13
N VAL A 35 12.03 -6.98 -6.97
CA VAL A 35 12.30 -8.30 -7.55
C VAL A 35 13.63 -8.34 -8.30
N LEU A 36 13.90 -7.34 -9.16
CA LEU A 36 15.14 -7.28 -9.93
C LEU A 36 16.38 -7.05 -9.03
N VAL A 37 16.24 -6.27 -7.95
CA VAL A 37 17.31 -6.10 -6.97
C VAL A 37 17.63 -7.43 -6.29
N GLN A 38 16.62 -8.17 -5.83
CA GLN A 38 16.79 -9.47 -5.20
C GLN A 38 17.38 -10.52 -6.16
N MET A 39 17.00 -10.48 -7.44
CA MET A 39 17.62 -11.33 -8.48
C MET A 39 19.12 -11.01 -8.66
N ARG A 40 19.47 -9.74 -8.74
CA ARG A 40 20.86 -9.28 -8.86
C ARG A 40 21.70 -9.71 -7.65
N GLU A 41 21.12 -9.70 -6.46
CA GLU A 41 21.74 -10.16 -5.21
C GLU A 41 21.76 -11.69 -5.06
N GLY A 42 21.23 -12.44 -6.04
CA GLY A 42 21.19 -13.90 -6.04
C GLY A 42 20.06 -14.53 -5.22
N LYS A 43 19.31 -13.75 -4.44
CA LYS A 43 18.21 -14.27 -3.60
C LYS A 43 17.05 -14.88 -4.41
N ARG A 44 16.86 -14.40 -5.65
CA ARG A 44 15.82 -14.86 -6.59
C ARG A 44 16.42 -15.25 -7.95
N ALA A 45 17.72 -15.60 -7.99
CA ALA A 45 18.36 -16.07 -9.20
C ALA A 45 17.73 -17.37 -9.71
N GLY A 46 17.65 -17.55 -11.02
CA GLY A 46 17.10 -18.76 -11.66
C GLY A 46 15.58 -18.92 -11.53
N LYS A 47 14.86 -17.93 -11.03
CA LYS A 47 13.39 -17.97 -10.95
C LYS A 47 12.72 -17.69 -12.30
N GLU A 48 11.56 -18.29 -12.51
CA GLU A 48 10.63 -17.88 -13.54
C GLU A 48 9.89 -16.61 -13.09
N LEU A 49 9.57 -15.73 -14.03
CA LEU A 49 8.83 -14.49 -13.76
C LEU A 49 7.51 -14.47 -14.53
N ILE A 50 6.47 -13.95 -13.90
CA ILE A 50 5.20 -13.60 -14.55
C ILE A 50 5.08 -12.08 -14.49
N SER A 51 5.21 -11.43 -15.66
CA SER A 51 5.03 -9.98 -15.79
C SER A 51 3.55 -9.64 -15.86
N ILE A 52 3.13 -8.74 -14.98
CA ILE A 52 1.79 -8.16 -14.99
C ILE A 52 1.82 -6.69 -15.40
N GLN A 53 2.97 -6.16 -15.82
CA GLN A 53 3.17 -4.73 -16.06
C GLN A 53 2.26 -4.15 -17.15
N GLY A 54 1.86 -4.96 -18.13
CA GLY A 54 0.98 -4.56 -19.22
C GLY A 54 -0.51 -4.56 -18.90
N LEU A 55 -0.93 -4.91 -17.67
CA LEU A 55 -2.34 -5.03 -17.32
C LEU A 55 -2.96 -3.68 -16.95
N ASP A 56 -3.45 -2.95 -17.94
CA ASP A 56 -4.07 -1.63 -17.70
C ASP A 56 -5.38 -1.71 -16.90
N GLU A 57 -6.06 -2.85 -16.91
CA GLU A 57 -7.31 -3.07 -16.15
C GLU A 57 -7.14 -2.96 -14.62
N ILE A 58 -5.92 -3.11 -14.11
CA ILE A 58 -5.60 -2.92 -12.69
C ILE A 58 -4.68 -1.70 -12.47
N ARG A 59 -4.83 -0.68 -13.32
CA ARG A 59 -4.11 0.59 -13.23
C ARG A 59 -5.08 1.76 -13.12
N GLY A 60 -4.65 2.82 -12.45
CA GLY A 60 -5.40 4.06 -12.35
C GLY A 60 -6.13 4.24 -11.03
N ILE A 61 -6.77 5.39 -10.89
CA ILE A 61 -7.46 5.82 -9.67
C ILE A 61 -8.80 6.42 -10.06
N CYS A 62 -9.87 5.96 -9.44
CA CYS A 62 -11.22 6.48 -9.63
C CYS A 62 -12.02 6.48 -8.33
N LEU A 63 -13.12 7.22 -8.33
CA LEU A 63 -14.20 7.06 -7.37
C LEU A 63 -15.20 6.07 -7.96
N ASP A 64 -15.67 5.13 -7.15
CA ASP A 64 -16.77 4.25 -7.53
C ASP A 64 -18.14 4.92 -7.27
N GLU A 65 -19.22 4.20 -7.53
CA GLU A 65 -20.59 4.66 -7.32
C GLU A 65 -20.94 5.02 -5.87
N ASN A 66 -20.19 4.48 -4.90
CA ASN A 66 -20.31 4.74 -3.47
C ASN A 66 -19.31 5.82 -3.00
N GLU A 67 -18.66 6.50 -3.94
CA GLU A 67 -17.58 7.45 -3.69
C GLU A 67 -16.37 6.81 -2.95
N ALA A 68 -16.21 5.48 -2.95
CA ALA A 68 -14.98 4.88 -2.47
C ALA A 68 -13.85 5.12 -3.48
N ILE A 69 -12.66 5.40 -2.98
CA ILE A 69 -11.47 5.61 -3.81
C ILE A 69 -10.90 4.23 -4.15
N ARG A 70 -10.90 3.89 -5.44
CA ARG A 70 -10.30 2.67 -5.96
C ARG A 70 -8.96 2.98 -6.60
N ILE A 71 -7.91 2.33 -6.13
CA ILE A 71 -6.53 2.45 -6.63
C ILE A 71 -6.12 1.10 -7.19
N GLY A 72 -5.97 0.99 -8.50
CA GLY A 72 -5.49 -0.24 -9.15
C GLY A 72 -4.07 -0.59 -8.72
N SER A 73 -3.79 -1.88 -8.55
CA SER A 73 -2.52 -2.36 -7.98
C SER A 73 -1.28 -1.98 -8.80
N LEU A 74 -1.41 -1.77 -10.12
CA LEU A 74 -0.32 -1.31 -10.99
C LEU A 74 -0.17 0.21 -11.05
N THR A 75 -0.93 0.97 -10.25
CA THR A 75 -0.76 2.42 -10.18
C THR A 75 0.58 2.76 -9.54
N THR A 76 1.38 3.55 -10.25
CA THR A 76 2.71 3.95 -9.78
C THR A 76 2.64 5.02 -8.69
N PHE A 77 3.67 5.12 -7.87
CA PHE A 77 3.73 6.14 -6.82
C PHE A 77 3.65 7.56 -7.38
N SER A 78 4.35 7.84 -8.49
CA SER A 78 4.28 9.16 -9.14
C SER A 78 2.87 9.48 -9.66
N HIS A 79 2.10 8.48 -10.09
CA HIS A 79 0.70 8.67 -10.47
C HIS A 79 -0.15 8.99 -9.23
N ILE A 80 0.03 8.26 -8.13
CA ILE A 80 -0.69 8.49 -6.87
C ILE A 80 -0.42 9.90 -6.35
N THR A 81 0.85 10.31 -6.25
CA THR A 81 1.23 11.64 -5.75
C THR A 81 0.59 12.79 -6.54
N ARG A 82 0.44 12.63 -7.86
CA ARG A 82 -0.08 13.69 -8.75
C ARG A 82 -1.58 13.63 -8.99
N ASN A 83 -2.26 12.58 -8.54
CA ASN A 83 -3.66 12.36 -8.85
C ASN A 83 -4.57 13.32 -8.07
N PRO A 84 -5.51 14.04 -8.75
CA PRO A 84 -6.38 15.01 -8.08
C PRO A 84 -7.30 14.41 -7.00
N ILE A 85 -7.74 13.16 -7.16
CA ILE A 85 -8.55 12.45 -6.15
C ILE A 85 -7.73 12.24 -4.88
N ILE A 86 -6.49 11.77 -5.02
CA ILE A 86 -5.58 11.55 -3.89
C ILE A 86 -5.30 12.87 -3.18
N GLN A 87 -4.92 13.91 -3.93
CA GLN A 87 -4.61 15.23 -3.37
C GLN A 87 -5.81 15.85 -2.64
N LYS A 88 -7.01 15.65 -3.16
CA LYS A 88 -8.24 16.22 -2.58
C LYS A 88 -8.69 15.49 -1.31
N TYR A 89 -8.64 14.17 -1.30
CA TYR A 89 -9.33 13.37 -0.28
C TYR A 89 -8.38 12.66 0.70
N ILE A 90 -7.22 12.20 0.21
CA ILE A 90 -6.28 11.37 0.99
C ILE A 90 -4.82 11.76 0.69
N ASN A 91 -4.51 13.05 0.69
CA ASN A 91 -3.19 13.59 0.37
C ASN A 91 -2.05 12.95 1.17
N VAL A 92 -2.33 12.49 2.39
CA VAL A 92 -1.37 11.79 3.25
C VAL A 92 -0.77 10.55 2.58
N LEU A 93 -1.56 9.82 1.77
CA LEU A 93 -1.04 8.72 0.97
C LEU A 93 -0.07 9.23 -0.10
N GLY A 94 -0.42 10.35 -0.76
CA GLY A 94 0.47 11.00 -1.73
C GLY A 94 1.79 11.44 -1.12
N GLU A 95 1.76 12.06 0.07
CA GLU A 95 2.95 12.46 0.83
C GLU A 95 3.84 11.25 1.14
N ALA A 96 3.26 10.16 1.65
CA ALA A 96 4.01 8.98 2.01
C ALA A 96 4.67 8.28 0.81
N VAL A 97 3.95 8.10 -0.28
CA VAL A 97 4.51 7.43 -1.47
C VAL A 97 5.52 8.31 -2.21
N ASP A 98 5.48 9.63 -2.03
CA ASP A 98 6.51 10.53 -2.57
C ASP A 98 7.85 10.42 -1.83
N MET A 99 7.86 9.84 -0.64
CA MET A 99 9.08 9.52 0.12
C MET A 99 9.70 8.17 -0.25
N VAL A 100 9.09 7.38 -1.15
CA VAL A 100 9.63 6.09 -1.59
C VAL A 100 10.78 6.31 -2.57
N GLY A 101 11.97 5.89 -2.20
CA GLY A 101 13.15 5.90 -3.06
C GLY A 101 13.41 7.25 -3.75
N GLY A 102 13.82 7.19 -5.02
CA GLY A 102 13.98 8.36 -5.89
C GLY A 102 12.90 8.42 -6.99
N PRO A 103 12.89 9.48 -7.82
CA PRO A 103 11.90 9.65 -8.88
C PRO A 103 11.83 8.47 -9.86
N GLN A 104 12.96 7.85 -10.18
CA GLN A 104 13.01 6.67 -11.05
C GLN A 104 12.25 5.49 -10.46
N ILE A 105 12.39 5.26 -9.16
CA ILE A 105 11.68 4.20 -8.43
C ILE A 105 10.19 4.53 -8.39
N ARG A 106 9.81 5.78 -8.12
CA ARG A 106 8.40 6.19 -8.04
C ARG A 106 7.66 6.15 -9.37
N ASN A 107 8.37 6.32 -10.48
CA ASN A 107 7.77 6.25 -11.81
C ASN A 107 7.42 4.83 -12.26
N ILE A 108 8.01 3.81 -11.66
CA ILE A 108 7.78 2.42 -12.04
C ILE A 108 7.31 1.53 -10.88
N GLY A 109 7.69 1.85 -9.65
CA GLY A 109 7.21 1.16 -8.45
C GLY A 109 5.70 1.37 -8.27
N THR A 110 4.98 0.30 -7.95
CA THR A 110 3.52 0.27 -7.88
C THR A 110 3.02 0.05 -6.46
N ILE A 111 1.82 0.56 -6.18
CA ILE A 111 1.22 0.40 -4.85
C ILE A 111 0.98 -1.08 -4.51
N GLY A 112 0.50 -1.89 -5.47
CA GLY A 112 0.30 -3.32 -5.28
C GLY A 112 1.61 -4.08 -5.08
N GLY A 113 2.67 -3.73 -5.82
CA GLY A 113 4.00 -4.32 -5.60
C GLY A 113 4.54 -4.01 -4.20
N ASN A 114 4.32 -2.78 -3.71
CA ASN A 114 4.74 -2.34 -2.39
C ASN A 114 3.99 -3.06 -1.26
N THR A 115 2.67 -3.18 -1.36
CA THR A 115 1.86 -3.90 -0.37
C THR A 115 2.12 -5.40 -0.40
N CYS A 116 2.18 -6.03 -1.59
CA CYS A 116 2.44 -7.47 -1.74
C CYS A 116 3.86 -7.89 -1.35
N ASN A 117 4.82 -6.96 -1.33
CA ASN A 117 6.17 -7.22 -0.79
C ASN A 117 6.12 -7.51 0.73
N GLY A 118 5.10 -7.03 1.42
CA GLY A 118 4.85 -7.34 2.82
C GLY A 118 5.87 -6.75 3.80
N VAL A 119 6.73 -5.82 3.36
CA VAL A 119 7.73 -5.21 4.24
C VAL A 119 7.10 -4.16 5.14
N THR A 120 7.50 -4.17 6.42
CA THR A 120 6.97 -3.25 7.44
C THR A 120 7.41 -1.80 7.23
N SER A 121 8.53 -1.59 6.52
CA SER A 121 9.11 -0.28 6.21
C SER A 121 8.53 0.39 4.95
N ALA A 122 7.51 -0.21 4.33
CA ALA A 122 6.83 0.41 3.21
C ALA A 122 6.13 1.70 3.65
N ASP A 123 6.51 2.84 3.07
CA ASP A 123 5.97 4.16 3.46
C ASP A 123 4.44 4.24 3.28
N SER A 124 3.88 3.55 2.27
CA SER A 124 2.43 3.48 2.07
C SER A 124 1.68 2.67 3.14
N ALA A 125 2.35 1.74 3.82
CA ALA A 125 1.67 0.76 4.66
C ALA A 125 0.97 1.40 5.87
N SER A 126 1.65 2.30 6.60
CA SER A 126 1.04 3.00 7.72
C SER A 126 -0.11 3.90 7.28
N THR A 127 0.01 4.58 6.12
CA THR A 127 -1.08 5.42 5.60
C THR A 127 -2.30 4.59 5.21
N LEU A 128 -2.12 3.46 4.55
CA LEU A 128 -3.22 2.57 4.20
C LEU A 128 -3.92 2.01 5.44
N HIS A 129 -3.18 1.70 6.52
CA HIS A 129 -3.76 1.30 7.80
C HIS A 129 -4.54 2.44 8.46
N ALA A 130 -4.03 3.67 8.43
CA ALA A 130 -4.74 4.82 8.97
C ALA A 130 -5.99 5.22 8.15
N TRP A 131 -6.05 4.84 6.89
CA TRP A 131 -7.23 5.00 6.02
C TRP A 131 -8.19 3.81 6.07
N ASP A 132 -7.97 2.79 6.93
CA ASP A 132 -8.75 1.55 6.97
C ASP A 132 -9.00 0.96 5.57
N ALA A 133 -7.93 0.94 4.77
CA ALA A 133 -7.99 0.48 3.39
C ALA A 133 -8.43 -1.00 3.31
N ILE A 134 -9.11 -1.33 2.24
CA ILE A 134 -9.53 -2.68 1.89
C ILE A 134 -8.69 -3.15 0.71
N VAL A 135 -8.13 -4.34 0.81
CA VAL A 135 -7.40 -4.99 -0.28
C VAL A 135 -8.37 -5.84 -1.09
N GLU A 136 -8.43 -5.60 -2.40
CA GLU A 136 -9.17 -6.43 -3.33
C GLU A 136 -8.22 -7.43 -4.00
N ILE A 137 -8.61 -8.69 -3.98
CA ILE A 137 -7.84 -9.81 -4.48
C ILE A 137 -8.70 -10.60 -5.45
N THR A 138 -8.16 -10.89 -6.63
CA THR A 138 -8.82 -11.75 -7.62
C THR A 138 -8.04 -13.05 -7.74
N GLY A 139 -8.75 -14.17 -7.75
CA GLY A 139 -8.17 -15.50 -7.83
C GLY A 139 -9.09 -16.51 -8.54
N PRO A 140 -8.74 -17.78 -8.56
CA PRO A 140 -9.52 -18.82 -9.23
C PRO A 140 -10.98 -18.91 -8.75
N GLU A 141 -11.23 -18.58 -7.48
CA GLU A 141 -12.55 -18.62 -6.86
C GLU A 141 -13.34 -17.30 -6.99
N GLY A 142 -12.81 -16.35 -7.75
CA GLY A 142 -13.41 -15.02 -7.93
C GLY A 142 -12.70 -13.92 -7.14
N VAL A 143 -13.46 -12.88 -6.77
CA VAL A 143 -12.96 -11.71 -6.06
C VAL A 143 -13.26 -11.82 -4.57
N ARG A 144 -12.25 -11.58 -3.74
CA ARG A 144 -12.42 -11.38 -2.30
C ARG A 144 -11.83 -10.06 -1.85
N ARG A 145 -12.36 -9.53 -0.76
CA ARG A 145 -11.91 -8.29 -0.13
C ARG A 145 -11.64 -8.53 1.34
N LEU A 146 -10.58 -7.95 1.86
CA LEU A 146 -10.26 -8.01 3.28
C LEU A 146 -9.65 -6.69 3.73
N PRO A 147 -9.84 -6.32 5.02
CA PRO A 147 -9.17 -5.16 5.58
C PRO A 147 -7.66 -5.26 5.44
N ILE A 148 -6.99 -4.13 5.22
CA ILE A 148 -5.51 -4.08 5.12
C ILE A 148 -4.83 -4.65 6.38
N HIS A 149 -5.48 -4.55 7.54
CA HIS A 149 -4.98 -5.08 8.82
C HIS A 149 -4.81 -6.61 8.80
N ASP A 150 -5.65 -7.30 8.04
CA ASP A 150 -5.65 -8.76 7.92
C ASP A 150 -4.78 -9.25 6.75
N PHE A 151 -4.35 -8.34 5.87
CA PHE A 151 -3.56 -8.67 4.70
C PHE A 151 -2.10 -9.03 5.04
N TYR A 152 -1.50 -8.38 6.04
CA TYR A 152 -0.13 -8.63 6.46
C TYR A 152 -0.07 -9.75 7.51
N ILE A 153 0.48 -10.92 7.15
CA ILE A 153 0.61 -12.07 8.07
C ILE A 153 1.86 -11.93 8.94
N LYS A 154 2.98 -11.58 8.32
CA LYS A 154 4.28 -11.29 8.96
C LYS A 154 5.18 -10.54 7.99
N ALA A 155 6.30 -10.02 8.46
CA ALA A 155 7.27 -9.35 7.61
C ALA A 155 7.62 -10.20 6.36
N GLY A 156 7.41 -9.63 5.18
CA GLY A 156 7.64 -10.27 3.89
C GLY A 156 6.60 -11.32 3.49
N LYS A 157 5.48 -11.45 4.23
CA LYS A 157 4.40 -12.39 3.89
C LYS A 157 3.03 -11.75 4.06
N VAL A 158 2.23 -11.84 3.00
CA VAL A 158 0.85 -11.35 2.94
C VAL A 158 -0.14 -12.48 2.66
N ASP A 159 -1.44 -12.25 2.89
CA ASP A 159 -2.51 -13.21 2.68
C ASP A 159 -2.92 -13.27 1.19
N LEU A 160 -2.06 -13.91 0.39
CA LEU A 160 -2.35 -14.29 -0.99
C LEU A 160 -2.25 -15.82 -1.10
N ARG A 161 -3.32 -16.44 -1.60
CA ARG A 161 -3.42 -17.87 -1.85
C ARG A 161 -2.82 -18.20 -3.23
N PRO A 162 -2.58 -19.51 -3.54
CA PRO A 162 -2.17 -19.93 -4.87
C PRO A 162 -3.11 -19.38 -5.95
N GLY A 163 -2.56 -18.82 -7.03
CA GLY A 163 -3.32 -18.22 -8.12
C GLY A 163 -3.88 -16.82 -7.84
N GLU A 164 -3.89 -16.32 -6.62
CA GLU A 164 -4.44 -15.00 -6.31
C GLU A 164 -3.51 -13.84 -6.69
N LEU A 165 -4.11 -12.74 -7.12
CA LEU A 165 -3.46 -11.49 -7.46
C LEU A 165 -4.18 -10.33 -6.76
N GLN A 166 -3.45 -9.45 -6.08
CA GLN A 166 -4.02 -8.18 -5.61
C GLN A 166 -4.34 -7.30 -6.82
N THR A 167 -5.60 -6.91 -6.96
CA THR A 167 -6.08 -6.13 -8.11
C THR A 167 -6.33 -4.66 -7.79
N ALA A 168 -6.72 -4.35 -6.56
CA ALA A 168 -6.90 -2.97 -6.13
C ALA A 168 -6.71 -2.78 -4.62
N ILE A 169 -6.59 -1.51 -4.24
CA ILE A 169 -6.79 -1.02 -2.89
C ILE A 169 -8.00 -0.08 -2.93
N ILE A 170 -8.92 -0.25 -1.98
CA ILE A 170 -10.16 0.50 -1.88
C ILE A 170 -10.14 1.25 -0.56
N ILE A 171 -10.45 2.55 -0.58
CA ILE A 171 -10.61 3.36 0.62
C ILE A 171 -12.06 3.83 0.64
N PRO A 172 -12.89 3.28 1.56
CA PRO A 172 -14.30 3.64 1.67
C PRO A 172 -14.49 5.12 1.99
N LYS A 173 -15.62 5.72 1.56
CA LYS A 173 -15.92 7.13 1.79
C LYS A 173 -15.85 7.50 3.27
N GLU A 174 -16.45 6.69 4.12
CA GLU A 174 -16.45 6.89 5.59
C GLU A 174 -15.04 6.88 6.20
N ALA A 175 -14.07 6.24 5.53
CA ALA A 175 -12.70 6.19 5.98
C ALA A 175 -11.93 7.48 5.73
N TYR A 176 -12.35 8.32 4.77
CA TYR A 176 -11.64 9.56 4.45
C TYR A 176 -12.47 10.83 4.66
N GLU A 177 -13.80 10.75 4.62
CA GLU A 177 -14.64 11.92 4.69
C GLU A 177 -14.50 12.69 5.99
N GLY A 178 -14.05 13.95 5.90
CA GLY A 178 -13.84 14.84 7.03
C GLY A 178 -12.60 14.55 7.86
N TYR A 179 -11.72 13.66 7.42
CA TYR A 179 -10.41 13.45 8.03
C TYR A 179 -9.35 14.34 7.38
N HIS A 180 -8.41 14.78 8.21
CA HIS A 180 -7.17 15.44 7.83
C HIS A 180 -6.03 14.72 8.51
N GLY A 181 -4.89 14.66 7.89
CA GLY A 181 -3.78 13.91 8.47
C GLY A 181 -2.43 14.35 7.96
N HIS A 182 -1.41 13.64 8.43
CA HIS A 182 -0.04 13.85 8.04
C HIS A 182 0.75 12.55 8.17
N TYR A 183 1.76 12.39 7.33
CA TYR A 183 2.71 11.30 7.37
C TYR A 183 4.09 11.81 7.78
N ILE A 184 4.74 11.12 8.69
CA ILE A 184 6.13 11.38 9.09
C ILE A 184 6.94 10.12 8.85
N LYS A 185 8.00 10.26 8.07
CA LYS A 185 9.05 9.26 7.92
C LYS A 185 10.26 9.67 8.74
N TYR A 186 10.63 8.86 9.71
CA TYR A 186 11.91 8.97 10.37
C TYR A 186 12.91 8.02 9.68
N ALA A 187 14.00 8.57 9.19
CA ALA A 187 15.03 7.84 8.46
C ALA A 187 16.41 8.46 8.73
N MET A 188 17.48 7.75 8.41
CA MET A 188 18.85 8.21 8.64
C MET A 188 19.27 9.32 7.67
N ARG A 189 18.63 9.40 6.53
CA ARG A 189 18.90 10.41 5.47
C ARG A 189 17.59 11.06 5.02
N ASN A 190 17.69 12.26 4.48
CA ASN A 190 16.52 13.03 4.02
C ASN A 190 15.91 12.52 2.72
N ALA A 191 16.60 11.68 1.96
CA ALA A 191 16.13 11.12 0.70
C ALA A 191 16.71 9.74 0.44
N MET A 192 15.99 8.94 -0.36
CA MET A 192 16.41 7.62 -0.85
C MET A 192 16.80 6.66 0.27
N ASP A 193 16.08 6.69 1.38
CA ASP A 193 16.35 5.87 2.55
C ASP A 193 15.15 5.01 2.94
N ILE A 194 15.42 3.93 3.65
CA ILE A 194 14.40 3.07 4.25
C ILE A 194 13.92 3.73 5.56
N ALA A 195 12.63 3.70 5.83
CA ALA A 195 12.11 4.18 7.09
C ALA A 195 12.68 3.37 8.26
N THR A 196 13.25 4.07 9.24
CA THR A 196 13.54 3.52 10.58
C THR A 196 12.22 3.37 11.35
N THR A 197 11.32 4.35 11.17
CA THR A 197 9.91 4.25 11.52
C THR A 197 9.10 5.19 10.64
N GLY A 198 7.84 4.82 10.38
CA GLY A 198 6.88 5.67 9.69
C GLY A 198 5.62 5.80 10.53
N CYS A 199 5.06 6.99 10.62
CA CYS A 199 3.82 7.23 11.33
C CYS A 199 2.85 8.02 10.47
N SER A 200 1.62 7.51 10.36
CA SER A 200 0.50 8.22 9.74
C SER A 200 -0.56 8.51 10.79
N VAL A 201 -1.01 9.76 10.83
CA VAL A 201 -2.08 10.20 11.72
C VAL A 201 -3.17 10.84 10.91
N ASN A 202 -4.41 10.35 11.05
CA ASN A 202 -5.61 10.92 10.45
C ASN A 202 -6.57 11.33 11.55
N VAL A 203 -7.04 12.56 11.54
CA VAL A 203 -7.90 13.14 12.58
C VAL A 203 -9.17 13.68 11.96
N LYS A 204 -10.31 13.37 12.56
CA LYS A 204 -11.59 14.00 12.30
C LYS A 204 -11.98 14.85 13.49
N LEU A 205 -12.22 16.12 13.26
CA LEU A 205 -12.59 17.08 14.31
C LEU A 205 -14.11 17.26 14.38
N SER A 206 -14.58 17.78 15.50
CA SER A 206 -15.93 18.34 15.64
C SER A 206 -16.12 19.54 14.70
N GLU A 207 -17.37 19.96 14.47
CA GLU A 207 -17.69 21.09 13.58
C GLU A 207 -17.03 22.41 14.03
N ASP A 208 -16.96 22.63 15.35
CA ASP A 208 -16.27 23.78 15.94
C ASP A 208 -14.74 23.65 16.00
N LYS A 209 -14.21 22.51 15.51
CA LYS A 209 -12.76 22.16 15.47
C LYS A 209 -12.06 22.12 16.84
N LYS A 210 -12.81 22.03 17.93
CA LYS A 210 -12.24 22.05 19.29
C LYS A 210 -12.05 20.66 19.90
N THR A 211 -12.74 19.66 19.37
CA THR A 211 -12.72 18.29 19.90
C THR A 211 -12.28 17.29 18.85
N ILE A 212 -11.47 16.32 19.24
CA ILE A 212 -11.07 15.18 18.40
C ILE A 212 -12.26 14.22 18.35
N LYS A 213 -13.03 14.26 17.25
CA LYS A 213 -14.18 13.36 17.05
C LYS A 213 -13.73 11.93 16.81
N ASP A 214 -12.68 11.76 16.01
CA ASP A 214 -12.03 10.50 15.77
C ASP A 214 -10.55 10.72 15.40
N VAL A 215 -9.71 9.71 15.68
CA VAL A 215 -8.28 9.72 15.32
C VAL A 215 -7.83 8.33 15.01
N ARG A 216 -6.99 8.23 13.99
CA ARG A 216 -6.34 6.98 13.58
C ARG A 216 -4.85 7.20 13.52
N ILE A 217 -4.11 6.35 14.22
CA ILE A 217 -2.65 6.42 14.34
C ILE A 217 -2.10 5.08 13.90
N ALA A 218 -1.30 5.07 12.85
CA ALA A 218 -0.70 3.84 12.35
C ALA A 218 0.81 3.98 12.17
N TYR A 219 1.52 2.90 12.45
CA TYR A 219 2.98 2.82 12.38
C TYR A 219 3.44 1.79 11.36
N GLY A 220 4.51 2.13 10.66
CA GLY A 220 5.42 1.19 10.01
C GLY A 220 6.66 0.98 10.90
N VAL A 221 7.24 -0.23 10.85
CA VAL A 221 8.49 -0.61 11.57
C VAL A 221 8.39 -0.59 13.11
N ALA A 222 7.20 -0.41 13.67
CA ALA A 222 7.00 -0.46 15.12
C ALA A 222 6.60 -1.87 15.64
N GLY A 223 6.45 -2.84 14.74
CA GLY A 223 6.05 -4.20 15.05
C GLY A 223 6.39 -5.16 13.91
N PRO A 224 5.99 -6.43 14.02
CA PRO A 224 6.26 -7.45 12.99
C PRO A 224 5.49 -7.20 11.68
N VAL A 225 4.43 -6.41 11.73
CA VAL A 225 3.62 -5.94 10.61
C VAL A 225 3.27 -4.46 10.82
N PRO A 226 2.86 -3.71 9.77
CA PRO A 226 2.28 -2.38 9.96
C PRO A 226 1.05 -2.47 10.88
N MET A 227 0.86 -1.51 11.78
CA MET A 227 -0.16 -1.64 12.81
C MET A 227 -0.76 -0.30 13.24
N ARG A 228 -1.99 -0.34 13.71
CA ARG A 228 -2.68 0.78 14.39
C ARG A 228 -2.25 0.87 15.87
N ALA A 229 -2.48 2.02 16.47
CA ALA A 229 -2.24 2.27 17.91
C ALA A 229 -3.57 2.48 18.66
N PRO A 230 -4.42 1.45 18.81
CA PRO A 230 -5.79 1.61 19.31
C PRO A 230 -5.87 2.18 20.73
N SER A 231 -4.88 1.90 21.57
CA SER A 231 -4.83 2.46 22.93
C SER A 231 -4.58 3.98 22.95
N ALA A 232 -3.74 4.49 22.03
CA ALA A 232 -3.51 5.93 21.89
C ALA A 232 -4.72 6.62 21.26
N GLU A 233 -5.32 6.01 20.24
CA GLU A 233 -6.53 6.50 19.58
C GLU A 233 -7.69 6.63 20.58
N ALA A 234 -7.93 5.62 21.41
CA ALA A 234 -8.97 5.61 22.43
C ALA A 234 -8.76 6.71 23.49
N LYS A 235 -7.51 7.00 23.85
CA LYS A 235 -7.19 8.07 24.82
C LYS A 235 -7.44 9.46 24.25
N ALA A 236 -7.23 9.67 22.95
CA ALA A 236 -7.39 10.98 22.32
C ALA A 236 -8.82 11.24 21.85
N LYS A 237 -9.57 10.22 21.47
CA LYS A 237 -10.95 10.34 20.99
C LYS A 237 -11.88 10.97 22.04
N GLY A 238 -12.67 11.96 21.62
CA GLY A 238 -13.58 12.71 22.47
C GLY A 238 -12.90 13.78 23.34
N LYS A 239 -11.58 13.95 23.24
CA LYS A 239 -10.84 14.94 24.02
C LYS A 239 -10.70 16.28 23.28
N PRO A 240 -10.53 17.40 24.03
CA PRO A 240 -10.22 18.68 23.41
C PRO A 240 -8.90 18.63 22.64
N LEU A 241 -8.87 19.33 21.50
CA LEU A 241 -7.63 19.46 20.70
C LEU A 241 -6.66 20.44 21.39
N THR A 242 -5.90 19.94 22.35
CA THR A 242 -4.91 20.71 23.11
C THR A 242 -3.55 20.05 23.08
N LYS A 243 -2.49 20.84 23.32
CA LYS A 243 -1.12 20.29 23.43
C LYS A 243 -1.03 19.18 24.48
N ALA A 244 -1.73 19.30 25.61
CA ALA A 244 -1.72 18.31 26.69
C ALA A 244 -2.35 16.97 26.32
N VAL A 245 -3.21 16.92 25.29
CA VAL A 245 -3.81 15.67 24.79
C VAL A 245 -2.94 15.05 23.70
N VAL A 246 -2.16 15.87 22.99
CA VAL A 246 -1.31 15.40 21.87
C VAL A 246 0.06 14.92 22.38
N HIS A 247 0.53 15.42 23.53
CA HIS A 247 1.76 14.98 24.19
C HIS A 247 1.46 13.96 25.29
#